data_aa349e2134df986ca4ef2093e4d9476c
#
_entry.id   aa349e2134df986ca4ef2093e4d9476c
#
_cell.length_a   1.000
_cell.length_b   1.000
_cell.length_c   1.000
_cell.angle_alpha   90.00
_cell.angle_beta   90.00
_cell.angle_gamma   90.00
#
_symmetry.space_group_name_H-M   'P 1'
#
loop_
_entity.id
_entity.type
_entity.pdbx_description
1 polymer ?
#
loop_
_entity_poly.entity_id
_entity_poly.type
_entity_poly.pdbx_seq_one_letter_code
_entity_poly.pdbx_strand_id
1 'polypeptide(L)'
;MISVLFPDAACFTYDLCGKFQSPSPEWMHLTRNLVNFELMVVTEGTLFIADERRSYEVHPGEYLLLPPTVHQHGSKKGSCSFYWLHFIPGIPSAPIIAPSDPTAGSVLDEFHAAPPSSYRLEDLAPAQLPSNYPETLCIPRQGTLSSPNRVIILMKQLQDTSLRFHNTFLNNSLTAAVLGEINCQSPFYRTYTSETQRTQILQDIISYIQYHSSESLKVTELARYFGYNDKYLSSLFHEGTGM
;
A
#
# COMPACT_ATOMS: atom_id res chain seq x y z
N MET A 1 -1.53 -0.14 -14.76
CA MET A 1 -2.04 -0.76 -13.52
C MET A 1 -2.71 0.32 -12.69
N ILE A 2 -4.02 0.19 -12.38
CA ILE A 2 -4.71 1.20 -11.57
C ILE A 2 -4.19 1.11 -10.14
N SER A 3 -3.71 2.23 -9.63
CA SER A 3 -3.18 2.36 -8.28
C SER A 3 -3.95 3.42 -7.51
N VAL A 4 -4.03 3.23 -6.19
CA VAL A 4 -4.58 4.22 -5.24
C VAL A 4 -3.39 4.97 -4.65
N LEU A 5 -3.42 6.29 -4.76
CA LEU A 5 -2.41 7.19 -4.22
C LEU A 5 -3.00 7.93 -3.04
N PHE A 6 -2.40 7.76 -1.86
CA PHE A 6 -2.72 8.52 -0.65
C PHE A 6 -1.58 9.50 -0.38
N PRO A 7 -1.86 10.79 -0.10
CA PRO A 7 -0.82 11.74 0.27
C PRO A 7 -0.10 11.31 1.56
N ASP A 8 1.16 11.68 1.73
CA ASP A 8 1.99 11.32 2.90
C ASP A 8 1.36 11.76 4.24
N ALA A 9 0.70 12.90 4.23
CA ALA A 9 -0.05 13.40 5.38
C ALA A 9 -1.40 12.67 5.60
N ALA A 10 -1.74 11.65 4.81
CA ALA A 10 -3.00 10.93 4.99
C ALA A 10 -3.04 10.23 6.35
N CYS A 11 -4.12 10.41 7.07
CA CYS A 11 -4.48 9.59 8.20
C CYS A 11 -5.56 8.58 7.79
N PHE A 12 -5.58 7.44 8.46
CA PHE A 12 -6.52 6.37 8.15
C PHE A 12 -7.38 6.09 9.36
N THR A 13 -8.66 6.33 9.23
CA THR A 13 -9.64 5.99 10.26
C THR A 13 -10.08 4.56 10.05
N TYR A 14 -9.80 3.71 11.03
CA TYR A 14 -10.30 2.34 11.10
C TYR A 14 -11.82 2.35 11.24
N ASP A 15 -12.49 1.49 10.49
CA ASP A 15 -13.92 1.24 10.64
C ASP A 15 -14.15 -0.16 11.20
N LEU A 16 -13.88 -1.20 10.44
CA LEU A 16 -14.00 -2.58 10.90
C LEU A 16 -13.05 -3.51 10.15
N CYS A 17 -12.76 -4.66 10.75
CA CYS A 17 -11.96 -5.72 10.11
C CYS A 17 -12.38 -7.10 10.58
N GLY A 18 -11.94 -8.12 9.86
CA GLY A 18 -12.19 -9.49 10.25
C GLY A 18 -11.52 -10.52 9.34
N LYS A 19 -11.81 -11.77 9.63
CA LYS A 19 -11.49 -12.90 8.78
C LYS A 19 -12.78 -13.52 8.27
N PHE A 20 -12.84 -13.78 6.99
CA PHE A 20 -13.92 -14.49 6.35
C PHE A 20 -13.44 -15.85 5.81
N GLN A 21 -14.31 -16.83 5.88
CA GLN A 21 -14.16 -18.13 5.22
C GLN A 21 -15.49 -18.50 4.59
N SER A 22 -15.47 -18.82 3.31
CA SER A 22 -16.68 -19.23 2.60
C SER A 22 -17.27 -20.51 3.19
N PRO A 23 -18.60 -20.57 3.38
CA PRO A 23 -19.25 -21.74 3.97
C PRO A 23 -19.30 -22.95 3.03
N SER A 24 -19.18 -22.73 1.72
CA SER A 24 -19.23 -23.77 0.69
C SER A 24 -18.62 -23.31 -0.62
N PRO A 25 -18.31 -24.21 -1.57
CA PRO A 25 -17.87 -23.85 -2.93
C PRO A 25 -18.93 -23.08 -3.75
N GLU A 26 -20.19 -23.15 -3.35
CA GLU A 26 -21.29 -22.45 -4.00
C GLU A 26 -21.46 -21.00 -3.51
N TRP A 27 -20.61 -20.57 -2.57
CA TRP A 27 -20.66 -19.22 -2.04
C TRP A 27 -20.26 -18.18 -3.12
N MET A 28 -20.94 -17.06 -3.07
CA MET A 28 -20.65 -15.90 -3.90
C MET A 28 -20.69 -14.65 -3.02
N HIS A 29 -19.75 -13.72 -3.24
CA HIS A 29 -19.73 -12.49 -2.47
C HIS A 29 -21.03 -11.71 -2.62
N LEU A 30 -21.52 -11.14 -1.54
CA LEU A 30 -22.76 -10.36 -1.53
C LEU A 30 -22.64 -9.11 -2.41
N THR A 31 -23.79 -8.65 -2.91
CA THR A 31 -23.88 -7.37 -3.61
C THR A 31 -24.16 -6.25 -2.61
N ARG A 32 -23.36 -5.17 -2.69
CA ARG A 32 -23.54 -4.01 -1.79
C ARG A 32 -22.94 -2.74 -2.40
N ASN A 33 -23.32 -1.60 -1.84
CA ASN A 33 -22.59 -0.35 -2.01
C ASN A 33 -21.44 -0.31 -1.01
N LEU A 34 -20.25 0.05 -1.47
CA LEU A 34 -19.07 0.23 -0.64
C LEU A 34 -18.85 1.73 -0.43
N VAL A 35 -19.04 2.21 0.80
CA VAL A 35 -18.97 3.65 1.12
C VAL A 35 -17.60 4.09 1.65
N ASN A 36 -16.76 3.13 2.01
CA ASN A 36 -15.39 3.30 2.50
C ASN A 36 -14.42 2.47 1.64
N PHE A 37 -13.15 2.48 1.98
CA PHE A 37 -12.17 1.57 1.37
C PHE A 37 -12.30 0.17 1.96
N GLU A 38 -12.13 -0.84 1.13
CA GLU A 38 -12.01 -2.23 1.56
C GLU A 38 -10.72 -2.84 1.02
N LEU A 39 -9.89 -3.31 1.95
CA LEU A 39 -8.73 -4.14 1.65
C LEU A 39 -9.08 -5.60 1.95
N MET A 40 -8.82 -6.48 1.00
CA MET A 40 -8.96 -7.93 1.18
C MET A 40 -7.62 -8.60 0.89
N VAL A 41 -7.16 -9.51 1.77
CA VAL A 41 -5.93 -10.32 1.61
C VAL A 41 -6.32 -11.77 1.63
N VAL A 42 -6.20 -12.45 0.49
CA VAL A 42 -6.63 -13.85 0.33
C VAL A 42 -5.59 -14.79 0.91
N THR A 43 -6.05 -15.76 1.70
CA THR A 43 -5.22 -16.79 2.34
C THR A 43 -5.44 -18.19 1.75
N GLU A 44 -6.65 -18.46 1.25
CA GLU A 44 -6.99 -19.77 0.69
C GLU A 44 -8.03 -19.60 -0.44
N GLY A 45 -8.02 -20.51 -1.41
CA GLY A 45 -8.96 -20.54 -2.52
C GLY A 45 -8.85 -19.34 -3.45
N THR A 46 -9.96 -18.94 -4.08
CA THR A 46 -10.00 -17.78 -4.99
C THR A 46 -11.21 -16.92 -4.69
N LEU A 47 -10.98 -15.64 -4.47
CA LEU A 47 -12.04 -14.64 -4.33
C LEU A 47 -12.38 -14.06 -5.71
N PHE A 48 -13.66 -14.22 -6.11
CA PHE A 48 -14.21 -13.66 -7.34
C PHE A 48 -15.13 -12.49 -7.02
N ILE A 49 -14.68 -11.28 -7.33
CA ILE A 49 -15.39 -10.04 -6.99
C ILE A 49 -15.32 -9.04 -8.14
N ALA A 50 -16.31 -8.16 -8.25
CA ALA A 50 -16.36 -7.14 -9.29
C ALA A 50 -16.88 -5.81 -8.74
N ASP A 51 -16.51 -4.73 -9.41
CA ASP A 51 -17.12 -3.41 -9.31
C ASP A 51 -17.76 -3.03 -10.67
N GLU A 52 -18.22 -1.79 -10.82
CA GLU A 52 -18.88 -1.32 -12.06
C GLU A 52 -17.95 -1.37 -13.29
N ARG A 53 -16.65 -1.45 -13.08
CA ARG A 53 -15.63 -1.28 -14.14
C ARG A 53 -14.95 -2.57 -14.53
N ARG A 54 -14.76 -3.48 -13.56
CA ARG A 54 -14.00 -4.71 -13.81
C ARG A 54 -14.28 -5.82 -12.79
N SER A 55 -13.96 -7.03 -13.18
CA SER A 55 -13.92 -8.21 -12.32
C SER A 55 -12.49 -8.52 -11.91
N TYR A 56 -12.35 -9.08 -10.71
CA TYR A 56 -11.08 -9.48 -10.11
C TYR A 56 -11.14 -10.95 -9.71
N GLU A 57 -10.06 -11.65 -9.97
CA GLU A 57 -9.76 -12.95 -9.39
C GLU A 57 -8.55 -12.75 -8.48
N VAL A 58 -8.71 -13.06 -7.19
CA VAL A 58 -7.67 -12.82 -6.18
C VAL A 58 -7.29 -14.13 -5.53
N HIS A 59 -6.02 -14.48 -5.62
CA HIS A 59 -5.47 -15.76 -5.19
C HIS A 59 -4.74 -15.66 -3.85
N PRO A 60 -4.39 -16.80 -3.19
CA PRO A 60 -3.64 -16.80 -1.95
C PRO A 60 -2.31 -16.03 -2.09
N GLY A 61 -2.05 -15.14 -1.12
CA GLY A 61 -0.90 -14.25 -1.14
C GLY A 61 -1.07 -12.98 -1.98
N GLU A 62 -2.25 -12.79 -2.57
CA GLU A 62 -2.63 -11.56 -3.25
C GLU A 62 -3.57 -10.72 -2.38
N TYR A 63 -3.64 -9.44 -2.70
CA TYR A 63 -4.58 -8.51 -2.10
C TYR A 63 -5.38 -7.76 -3.17
N LEU A 64 -6.54 -7.27 -2.75
CA LEU A 64 -7.37 -6.35 -3.51
C LEU A 64 -7.74 -5.15 -2.62
N LEU A 65 -7.50 -3.93 -3.11
CA LEU A 65 -7.88 -2.67 -2.48
C LEU A 65 -8.97 -2.01 -3.34
N LEU A 66 -10.18 -1.96 -2.83
CA LEU A 66 -11.33 -1.31 -3.48
C LEU A 66 -11.62 0.04 -2.83
N PRO A 67 -11.66 1.13 -3.63
CA PRO A 67 -12.21 2.40 -3.18
C PRO A 67 -13.73 2.32 -3.07
N PRO A 68 -14.39 3.34 -2.49
CA PRO A 68 -15.83 3.45 -2.50
C PRO A 68 -16.42 3.23 -3.89
N THR A 69 -17.46 2.40 -3.96
CA THR A 69 -18.09 2.00 -5.22
C THR A 69 -19.59 1.69 -5.00
N VAL A 70 -20.44 2.03 -5.95
CA VAL A 70 -21.89 1.85 -5.81
C VAL A 70 -22.38 0.44 -6.11
N HIS A 71 -21.54 -0.43 -6.66
CA HIS A 71 -21.94 -1.77 -7.04
C HIS A 71 -20.80 -2.81 -6.90
N GLN A 72 -20.46 -3.14 -5.65
CA GLN A 72 -19.58 -4.27 -5.38
C GLN A 72 -20.38 -5.57 -5.35
N HIS A 73 -19.95 -6.60 -6.07
CA HIS A 73 -20.65 -7.89 -6.12
C HIS A 73 -19.70 -9.05 -6.41
N GLY A 74 -20.14 -10.27 -6.04
CA GLY A 74 -19.46 -11.50 -6.46
C GLY A 74 -19.67 -11.73 -7.96
N SER A 75 -18.60 -11.97 -8.71
CA SER A 75 -18.67 -12.24 -10.13
C SER A 75 -18.82 -13.74 -10.46
N LYS A 76 -18.41 -14.61 -9.53
CA LYS A 76 -18.44 -16.07 -9.68
C LYS A 76 -18.49 -16.73 -8.32
N LYS A 77 -19.07 -17.93 -8.25
CA LYS A 77 -19.03 -18.79 -7.06
C LYS A 77 -17.65 -19.38 -6.84
N GLY A 78 -17.26 -19.58 -5.59
CA GLY A 78 -15.99 -20.20 -5.24
C GLY A 78 -15.76 -20.32 -3.74
N SER A 79 -14.81 -21.17 -3.37
CA SER A 79 -14.30 -21.23 -2.00
C SER A 79 -13.14 -20.27 -1.83
N CYS A 80 -13.17 -19.49 -0.76
CA CYS A 80 -12.04 -18.62 -0.39
C CYS A 80 -12.01 -18.37 1.12
N SER A 81 -10.84 -17.99 1.60
CA SER A 81 -10.63 -17.43 2.93
C SER A 81 -9.78 -16.17 2.79
N PHE A 82 -10.17 -15.10 3.45
CA PHE A 82 -9.44 -13.83 3.38
C PHE A 82 -9.60 -13.02 4.65
N TYR A 83 -8.62 -12.16 4.94
CA TYR A 83 -8.75 -11.07 5.89
C TYR A 83 -9.26 -9.85 5.15
N TRP A 84 -10.13 -9.07 5.81
CA TRP A 84 -10.68 -7.84 5.27
C TRP A 84 -10.56 -6.70 6.27
N LEU A 85 -10.43 -5.48 5.76
CA LEU A 85 -10.27 -4.26 6.52
C LEU A 85 -10.99 -3.13 5.80
N HIS A 86 -11.92 -2.49 6.49
CA HIS A 86 -12.59 -1.26 6.05
C HIS A 86 -11.95 -0.06 6.75
N PHE A 87 -11.71 1.01 5.99
CA PHE A 87 -11.11 2.24 6.50
C PHE A 87 -11.49 3.45 5.65
N ILE A 88 -11.35 4.67 6.23
CA ILE A 88 -11.58 5.93 5.57
C ILE A 88 -10.27 6.73 5.59
N PRO A 89 -9.70 7.10 4.42
CA PRO A 89 -8.57 8.02 4.38
C PRO A 89 -9.04 9.44 4.67
N GLY A 90 -8.29 10.15 5.50
CA GLY A 90 -8.54 11.56 5.84
C GLY A 90 -7.30 12.42 5.59
N ILE A 91 -7.46 13.73 5.70
CA ILE A 91 -6.37 14.71 5.71
C ILE A 91 -6.34 15.36 7.10
N PRO A 92 -5.18 15.41 7.79
CA PRO A 92 -5.08 15.90 9.17
C PRO A 92 -5.59 17.32 9.39
N SER A 93 -5.64 18.12 8.32
CA SER A 93 -6.10 19.53 8.37
C SER A 93 -7.63 19.71 8.20
N ALA A 94 -8.37 18.65 7.92
CA ALA A 94 -9.83 18.73 7.91
C ALA A 94 -10.32 18.70 9.37
N PRO A 95 -10.98 19.76 9.88
CA PRO A 95 -11.56 19.70 11.20
C PRO A 95 -12.58 18.56 11.24
N ILE A 96 -12.44 17.65 12.19
CA ILE A 96 -13.49 16.69 12.52
C ILE A 96 -14.60 17.54 13.12
N ILE A 97 -15.57 17.95 12.31
CA ILE A 97 -16.79 18.58 12.81
C ILE A 97 -17.56 17.46 13.49
N ALA A 98 -17.40 17.36 14.80
CA ALA A 98 -18.31 16.56 15.61
C ALA A 98 -19.72 17.12 15.38
N PRO A 99 -20.74 16.28 15.09
CA PRO A 99 -22.11 16.76 14.96
C PRO A 99 -22.53 17.38 16.30
N SER A 100 -22.85 18.69 16.27
CA SER A 100 -23.21 19.47 17.46
C SER A 100 -24.68 19.34 17.85
N ASP A 101 -25.42 18.38 17.27
CA ASP A 101 -26.83 18.20 17.54
C ASP A 101 -27.17 16.77 17.96
N PRO A 102 -27.52 16.52 19.25
CA PRO A 102 -27.90 15.20 19.74
C PRO A 102 -29.30 14.75 19.31
N THR A 103 -30.02 15.52 18.51
CA THR A 103 -31.39 15.21 18.07
C THR A 103 -31.49 14.76 16.60
N ALA A 104 -30.40 14.73 15.86
CA ALA A 104 -30.37 14.20 14.50
C ALA A 104 -30.48 12.64 14.54
N GLY A 105 -31.60 12.15 14.06
CA GLY A 105 -31.88 10.72 14.03
C GLY A 105 -30.89 9.93 13.19
N SER A 106 -30.68 8.68 13.62
CA SER A 106 -30.01 7.58 12.92
C SER A 106 -28.67 7.94 12.25
N VAL A 107 -27.60 7.88 13.03
CA VAL A 107 -26.19 8.09 12.64
C VAL A 107 -25.65 7.04 11.65
N LEU A 108 -26.47 6.09 11.18
CA LEU A 108 -26.03 5.00 10.32
C LEU A 108 -26.08 5.32 8.82
N ASP A 109 -26.70 6.42 8.40
CA ASP A 109 -26.86 6.77 6.98
C ASP A 109 -25.88 7.82 6.45
N GLU A 110 -25.05 8.41 7.30
CA GLU A 110 -24.04 9.41 6.91
C GLU A 110 -22.59 8.91 7.05
N PHE A 111 -22.30 7.71 6.62
CA PHE A 111 -20.91 7.38 6.29
C PHE A 111 -20.53 8.14 5.02
N HIS A 112 -19.95 9.30 5.23
CA HIS A 112 -19.46 10.13 4.14
C HIS A 112 -18.39 9.37 3.39
N ALA A 113 -18.62 9.15 2.10
CA ALA A 113 -17.57 8.69 1.21
C ALA A 113 -16.33 9.56 1.41
N ALA A 114 -15.15 8.95 1.51
CA ALA A 114 -13.90 9.67 1.69
C ALA A 114 -13.80 10.82 0.67
N PRO A 115 -13.49 12.05 1.09
CA PRO A 115 -13.46 13.19 0.19
C PRO A 115 -12.46 12.93 -0.95
N PRO A 116 -12.78 13.30 -2.20
CA PRO A 116 -11.92 13.05 -3.37
C PRO A 116 -10.48 13.55 -3.22
N SER A 117 -10.25 14.53 -2.35
CA SER A 117 -8.93 15.07 -2.04
C SER A 117 -8.08 14.15 -1.14
N SER A 118 -8.68 13.13 -0.52
CA SER A 118 -7.97 12.20 0.38
C SER A 118 -7.24 11.07 -0.36
N TYR A 119 -7.52 10.88 -1.64
CA TYR A 119 -6.85 9.89 -2.49
C TYR A 119 -7.02 10.23 -3.98
N ARG A 120 -6.19 9.60 -4.83
CA ARG A 120 -6.30 9.65 -6.29
C ARG A 120 -6.20 8.25 -6.87
N LEU A 121 -6.82 8.05 -8.03
CA LEU A 121 -6.66 6.83 -8.82
C LEU A 121 -5.84 7.18 -10.06
N GLU A 122 -4.72 6.51 -10.25
CA GLU A 122 -3.86 6.69 -11.43
C GLU A 122 -3.61 5.34 -12.12
N ASP A 123 -3.55 5.37 -13.45
CA ASP A 123 -3.11 4.22 -14.24
C ASP A 123 -1.61 4.35 -14.49
N LEU A 124 -0.83 3.63 -13.69
CA LEU A 124 0.64 3.68 -13.73
C LEU A 124 1.20 2.45 -14.43
N ALA A 125 2.21 2.65 -15.27
CA ALA A 125 2.99 1.55 -15.79
C ALA A 125 3.79 0.87 -14.67
N PRO A 126 4.08 -0.44 -14.76
CA PRO A 126 4.99 -1.10 -13.83
C PRO A 126 6.33 -0.33 -13.77
N ALA A 127 6.84 -0.14 -12.56
CA ALA A 127 8.07 0.62 -12.28
C ALA A 127 8.04 2.13 -12.61
N GLN A 128 6.90 2.69 -13.01
CA GLN A 128 6.72 4.13 -13.13
C GLN A 128 6.41 4.72 -11.75
N LEU A 129 7.28 5.63 -11.27
CA LEU A 129 7.02 6.32 -10.01
C LEU A 129 6.00 7.46 -10.21
N PRO A 130 5.07 7.65 -9.26
CA PRO A 130 4.23 8.85 -9.23
C PRO A 130 5.08 10.12 -9.14
N SER A 131 4.60 11.23 -9.71
CA SER A 131 5.33 12.50 -9.75
C SER A 131 5.68 13.07 -8.37
N ASN A 132 4.94 12.69 -7.34
CA ASN A 132 5.13 13.11 -5.95
C ASN A 132 5.57 11.95 -5.02
N TYR A 133 6.15 10.88 -5.57
CA TYR A 133 6.78 9.84 -4.78
C TYR A 133 8.14 10.37 -4.24
N PRO A 134 8.53 10.16 -2.96
CA PRO A 134 7.95 9.25 -1.96
C PRO A 134 6.85 9.85 -1.07
N GLU A 135 6.42 11.06 -1.30
CA GLU A 135 5.42 11.78 -0.48
C GLU A 135 3.99 11.21 -0.63
N THR A 136 3.89 10.00 -1.13
CA THR A 136 2.60 9.37 -1.46
C THR A 136 2.69 7.87 -1.24
N LEU A 137 1.75 7.29 -0.48
CA LEU A 137 1.55 5.85 -0.50
C LEU A 137 0.91 5.48 -1.84
N CYS A 138 1.60 4.66 -2.63
CA CYS A 138 1.15 4.22 -3.94
C CYS A 138 0.87 2.71 -3.92
N ILE A 139 -0.41 2.35 -3.80
CA ILE A 139 -0.85 0.96 -3.66
C ILE A 139 -1.62 0.55 -4.91
N PRO A 140 -1.12 -0.41 -5.72
CA PRO A 140 -1.91 -1.03 -6.76
C PRO A 140 -3.25 -1.56 -6.24
N ARG A 141 -4.33 -1.43 -7.01
CA ARG A 141 -5.64 -1.96 -6.60
C ARG A 141 -5.63 -3.46 -6.39
N GLN A 142 -4.83 -4.19 -7.16
CA GLN A 142 -4.57 -5.62 -6.97
C GLN A 142 -3.06 -5.87 -7.09
N GLY A 143 -2.53 -6.73 -6.26
CA GLY A 143 -1.12 -7.09 -6.31
C GLY A 143 -0.79 -8.34 -5.52
N THR A 144 0.39 -8.89 -5.81
CA THR A 144 0.94 -10.05 -5.10
C THR A 144 1.90 -9.57 -4.03
N LEU A 145 1.73 -10.08 -2.82
CA LEU A 145 2.61 -9.80 -1.68
C LEU A 145 3.84 -10.71 -1.72
N SER A 146 5.02 -10.13 -1.64
CA SER A 146 6.27 -10.89 -1.54
C SER A 146 6.41 -11.59 -0.18
N SER A 147 5.77 -11.05 0.85
CA SER A 147 5.75 -11.57 2.22
C SER A 147 4.36 -11.43 2.83
N PRO A 148 3.35 -12.23 2.37
CA PRO A 148 1.96 -12.10 2.80
C PRO A 148 1.79 -12.24 4.32
N ASN A 149 2.59 -13.07 4.98
CA ASN A 149 2.53 -13.28 6.43
C ASN A 149 2.74 -11.99 7.24
N ARG A 150 3.54 -11.05 6.75
CA ARG A 150 3.77 -9.78 7.45
C ARG A 150 2.48 -8.95 7.51
N VAL A 151 1.76 -8.84 6.41
CA VAL A 151 0.46 -8.16 6.34
C VAL A 151 -0.58 -8.89 7.18
N ILE A 152 -0.65 -10.23 7.08
CA ILE A 152 -1.59 -11.06 7.83
C ILE A 152 -1.38 -10.94 9.35
N ILE A 153 -0.13 -10.86 9.82
CA ILE A 153 0.17 -10.65 11.24
C ILE A 153 -0.38 -9.30 11.72
N LEU A 154 -0.17 -8.22 10.96
CA LEU A 154 -0.72 -6.90 11.29
C LEU A 154 -2.25 -6.90 11.31
N MET A 155 -2.90 -7.57 10.35
CA MET A 155 -4.36 -7.69 10.31
C MET A 155 -4.91 -8.51 11.48
N LYS A 156 -4.21 -9.57 11.91
CA LYS A 156 -4.56 -10.32 13.12
C LYS A 156 -4.44 -9.48 14.39
N GLN A 157 -3.36 -8.69 14.51
CA GLN A 157 -3.18 -7.76 15.62
C GLN A 157 -4.28 -6.70 15.64
N LEU A 158 -4.63 -6.13 14.49
CA LEU A 158 -5.72 -5.18 14.37
C LEU A 158 -7.06 -5.79 14.80
N GLN A 159 -7.37 -6.99 14.35
CA GLN A 159 -8.58 -7.71 14.73
C GLN A 159 -8.62 -7.98 16.24
N ASP A 160 -7.52 -8.45 16.83
CA ASP A 160 -7.42 -8.70 18.28
C ASP A 160 -7.61 -7.40 19.09
N THR A 161 -6.95 -6.31 18.65
CA THR A 161 -7.04 -5.01 19.30
C THR A 161 -8.44 -4.42 19.22
N SER A 162 -9.10 -4.53 18.08
CA SER A 162 -10.47 -4.02 17.89
C SER A 162 -11.49 -4.75 18.76
N LEU A 163 -11.30 -6.06 18.98
CA LEU A 163 -12.17 -6.88 19.80
C LEU A 163 -11.94 -6.67 21.31
N ARG A 164 -10.69 -6.46 21.73
CA ARG A 164 -10.34 -6.41 23.17
C ARG A 164 -10.37 -5.00 23.76
N PHE A 165 -9.87 -4.01 23.03
CA PHE A 165 -9.53 -2.72 23.63
C PHE A 165 -10.37 -1.57 23.11
N HIS A 166 -11.00 -1.70 21.95
CA HIS A 166 -11.75 -0.61 21.28
C HIS A 166 -10.97 0.72 21.23
N ASN A 167 -9.64 0.63 21.10
CA ASN A 167 -8.75 1.79 21.11
C ASN A 167 -8.59 2.35 19.70
N THR A 168 -9.26 3.49 19.44
CA THR A 168 -9.26 4.16 18.14
C THR A 168 -7.86 4.53 17.66
N PHE A 169 -7.01 5.05 18.55
CA PHE A 169 -5.62 5.42 18.19
C PHE A 169 -4.83 4.21 17.71
N LEU A 170 -4.90 3.11 18.47
CA LEU A 170 -4.17 1.90 18.13
C LEU A 170 -4.72 1.23 16.86
N ASN A 171 -6.04 1.20 16.68
CA ASN A 171 -6.67 0.67 15.48
C ASN A 171 -6.29 1.48 14.23
N ASN A 172 -6.30 2.82 14.31
CA ASN A 172 -5.86 3.69 13.22
C ASN A 172 -4.37 3.50 12.90
N SER A 173 -3.51 3.37 13.93
CA SER A 173 -2.08 3.14 13.75
C SER A 173 -1.79 1.80 13.07
N LEU A 174 -2.50 0.74 13.47
CA LEU A 174 -2.38 -0.59 12.86
C LEU A 174 -2.93 -0.59 11.42
N THR A 175 -3.99 0.16 11.13
CA THR A 175 -4.50 0.34 9.76
C THR A 175 -3.44 1.01 8.89
N ALA A 176 -2.81 2.08 9.36
CA ALA A 176 -1.70 2.72 8.65
C ALA A 176 -0.51 1.77 8.46
N ALA A 177 -0.18 0.94 9.47
CA ALA A 177 0.89 -0.05 9.36
C ALA A 177 0.60 -1.14 8.31
N VAL A 178 -0.65 -1.61 8.21
CA VAL A 178 -1.08 -2.57 7.17
C VAL A 178 -0.88 -1.97 5.77
N LEU A 179 -1.35 -0.74 5.56
CA LEU A 179 -1.23 -0.08 4.25
C LEU A 179 0.23 0.25 3.91
N GLY A 180 1.00 0.71 4.88
CA GLY A 180 2.44 0.95 4.75
C GLY A 180 3.20 -0.33 4.38
N GLU A 181 2.91 -1.47 5.02
CA GLU A 181 3.54 -2.76 4.70
C GLU A 181 3.20 -3.20 3.26
N ILE A 182 1.97 -3.02 2.80
CA ILE A 182 1.59 -3.31 1.40
C ILE A 182 2.33 -2.38 0.43
N ASN A 183 2.41 -1.08 0.75
CA ASN A 183 3.16 -0.12 -0.07
C ASN A 183 4.64 -0.50 -0.17
N CYS A 184 5.29 -0.89 0.93
CA CYS A 184 6.69 -1.35 0.93
C CYS A 184 6.92 -2.60 0.09
N GLN A 185 5.89 -3.44 -0.11
CA GLN A 185 5.95 -4.61 -0.97
C GLN A 185 5.54 -4.30 -2.42
N SER A 186 5.12 -3.08 -2.72
CA SER A 186 4.71 -2.68 -4.06
C SER A 186 5.90 -2.55 -5.02
N PRO A 187 5.69 -2.71 -6.34
CA PRO A 187 6.74 -2.50 -7.33
C PRO A 187 7.26 -1.05 -7.33
N PHE A 188 6.41 -0.08 -6.99
CA PHE A 188 6.80 1.34 -6.92
C PHE A 188 7.82 1.61 -5.81
N TYR A 189 7.60 1.06 -4.62
CA TYR A 189 8.53 1.20 -3.51
C TYR A 189 9.88 0.53 -3.81
N ARG A 190 9.87 -0.66 -4.42
CA ARG A 190 11.10 -1.35 -4.82
C ARG A 190 11.90 -0.57 -5.85
N THR A 191 11.24 0.03 -6.83
CA THR A 191 11.89 0.89 -7.83
C THR A 191 12.52 2.10 -7.15
N TYR A 192 11.78 2.80 -6.29
CA TYR A 192 12.28 3.96 -5.55
C TYR A 192 13.50 3.61 -4.71
N THR A 193 13.42 2.54 -3.89
CA THR A 193 14.54 2.18 -3.00
C THR A 193 15.78 1.78 -3.78
N SER A 194 15.64 1.10 -4.92
CA SER A 194 16.79 0.74 -5.75
C SER A 194 17.44 1.97 -6.40
N GLU A 195 16.66 2.94 -6.86
CA GLU A 195 17.17 4.21 -7.40
C GLU A 195 17.83 5.06 -6.32
N THR A 196 17.21 5.16 -5.14
CA THR A 196 17.78 5.89 -4.00
C THR A 196 19.11 5.27 -3.55
N GLN A 197 19.19 3.94 -3.46
CA GLN A 197 20.44 3.25 -3.12
C GLN A 197 21.53 3.50 -4.16
N ARG A 198 21.19 3.43 -5.45
CA ARG A 198 22.17 3.73 -6.52
C ARG A 198 22.69 5.17 -6.42
N THR A 199 21.79 6.12 -6.17
CA THR A 199 22.16 7.54 -6.00
C THR A 199 23.04 7.72 -4.76
N GLN A 200 22.72 7.09 -3.64
CA GLN A 200 23.52 7.17 -2.42
C GLN A 200 24.92 6.59 -2.62
N ILE A 201 25.03 5.40 -3.22
CA ILE A 201 26.32 4.77 -3.53
C ILE A 201 27.18 5.72 -4.42
N LEU A 202 26.57 6.34 -5.43
CA LEU A 202 27.26 7.27 -6.29
C LEU A 202 27.78 8.49 -5.51
N GLN A 203 26.95 9.07 -4.62
CA GLN A 203 27.35 10.19 -3.76
C GLN A 203 28.50 9.81 -2.82
N ASP A 204 28.44 8.60 -2.23
CA ASP A 204 29.49 8.08 -1.36
C ASP A 204 30.82 7.92 -2.13
N ILE A 205 30.76 7.41 -3.36
CA ILE A 205 31.93 7.29 -4.24
C ILE A 205 32.51 8.68 -4.58
N ILE A 206 31.65 9.63 -4.97
CA ILE A 206 32.07 11.00 -5.30
C ILE A 206 32.73 11.65 -4.07
N SER A 207 32.12 11.53 -2.91
CA SER A 207 32.65 12.08 -1.64
C SER A 207 34.00 11.47 -1.28
N TYR A 208 34.16 10.16 -1.48
CA TYR A 208 35.44 9.47 -1.26
C TYR A 208 36.53 9.99 -2.20
N ILE A 209 36.21 10.12 -3.50
CA ILE A 209 37.16 10.66 -4.51
C ILE A 209 37.56 12.09 -4.16
N GLN A 210 36.60 12.93 -3.76
CA GLN A 210 36.88 14.32 -3.37
C GLN A 210 37.79 14.40 -2.13
N TYR A 211 37.55 13.56 -1.13
CA TYR A 211 38.35 13.52 0.08
C TYR A 211 39.79 13.06 -0.17
N HIS A 212 39.97 12.08 -1.10
CA HIS A 212 41.26 11.52 -1.49
C HIS A 212 41.84 12.15 -2.77
N SER A 213 41.40 13.36 -3.12
CA SER A 213 41.77 14.01 -4.41
C SER A 213 43.26 14.27 -4.57
N SER A 214 44.06 14.30 -3.49
CA SER A 214 45.52 14.41 -3.51
C SER A 214 46.23 13.07 -3.75
N GLU A 215 45.52 11.95 -3.76
CA GLU A 215 46.06 10.60 -3.91
C GLU A 215 45.82 10.05 -5.32
N SER A 216 46.67 9.12 -5.75
CA SER A 216 46.46 8.42 -7.03
C SER A 216 45.46 7.28 -6.83
N LEU A 217 44.18 7.58 -7.07
CA LEU A 217 43.09 6.59 -6.92
C LEU A 217 42.98 5.72 -8.17
N LYS A 218 42.86 4.40 -7.97
CA LYS A 218 42.56 3.43 -9.02
C LYS A 218 41.15 2.90 -8.89
N VAL A 219 40.47 2.68 -10.02
CA VAL A 219 39.10 2.11 -10.04
C VAL A 219 39.04 0.78 -9.29
N THR A 220 40.08 -0.06 -9.42
CA THR A 220 40.17 -1.35 -8.72
C THR A 220 40.23 -1.23 -7.20
N GLU A 221 40.85 -0.17 -6.68
CA GLU A 221 40.93 0.13 -5.25
C GLU A 221 39.60 0.65 -4.71
N LEU A 222 38.94 1.55 -5.45
CA LEU A 222 37.59 2.03 -5.18
C LEU A 222 36.58 0.88 -5.17
N ALA A 223 36.59 0.03 -6.20
CA ALA A 223 35.69 -1.09 -6.32
C ALA A 223 35.85 -2.04 -5.13
N ARG A 224 37.08 -2.32 -4.72
CA ARG A 224 37.36 -3.16 -3.52
C ARG A 224 36.86 -2.49 -2.25
N TYR A 225 37.09 -1.20 -2.07
CA TYR A 225 36.66 -0.46 -0.89
C TYR A 225 35.14 -0.47 -0.71
N PHE A 226 34.39 -0.25 -1.81
CA PHE A 226 32.94 -0.25 -1.79
C PHE A 226 32.29 -1.64 -1.96
N GLY A 227 33.10 -2.71 -2.10
CA GLY A 227 32.61 -4.09 -2.22
C GLY A 227 31.99 -4.42 -3.57
N TYR A 228 32.34 -3.71 -4.64
CA TYR A 228 31.84 -3.91 -6.00
C TYR A 228 32.91 -4.46 -6.92
N ASN A 229 32.49 -4.98 -8.10
CA ASN A 229 33.44 -5.23 -9.18
C ASN A 229 33.70 -3.95 -10.01
N ASP A 230 34.85 -3.89 -10.67
CA ASP A 230 35.32 -2.73 -11.41
C ASP A 230 34.35 -2.29 -12.52
N LYS A 231 33.75 -3.26 -13.23
CA LYS A 231 32.82 -2.98 -14.32
C LYS A 231 31.51 -2.34 -13.81
N TYR A 232 30.98 -2.87 -12.72
CA TYR A 232 29.76 -2.33 -12.12
C TYR A 232 29.97 -0.90 -11.61
N LEU A 233 31.10 -0.66 -10.89
CA LEU A 233 31.41 0.66 -10.38
C LEU A 233 31.62 1.68 -11.49
N SER A 234 32.32 1.31 -12.56
CA SER A 234 32.53 2.17 -13.74
C SER A 234 31.22 2.49 -14.44
N SER A 235 30.33 1.49 -14.64
CA SER A 235 29.00 1.71 -15.24
C SER A 235 28.14 2.62 -14.38
N LEU A 236 28.09 2.39 -13.07
CA LEU A 236 27.33 3.21 -12.13
C LEU A 236 27.80 4.67 -12.16
N PHE A 237 29.11 4.88 -12.16
CA PHE A 237 29.70 6.22 -12.18
C PHE A 237 29.43 6.93 -13.51
N HIS A 238 29.60 6.23 -14.64
CA HIS A 238 29.33 6.78 -15.98
C HIS A 238 27.85 7.15 -16.16
N GLU A 239 26.93 6.25 -15.74
CA GLU A 239 25.48 6.50 -15.83
C GLU A 239 25.05 7.70 -14.98
N GLY A 240 25.66 7.87 -13.81
CA GLY A 240 25.25 8.91 -12.86
C GLY A 240 25.93 10.26 -13.06
N THR A 241 27.13 10.32 -13.69
CA THR A 241 27.89 11.56 -13.87
C THR A 241 28.02 11.97 -15.34
N GLY A 242 27.76 11.08 -16.28
CA GLY A 242 27.98 11.28 -17.70
C GLY A 242 29.46 11.28 -18.15
N MET A 243 30.38 10.90 -17.26
CA MET A 243 31.84 10.89 -17.49
C MET A 243 32.37 9.48 -17.67
#